data_a108d09fc6cd219762d7b6755a4b1785
#
_entry.id   a108d09fc6cd219762d7b6755a4b1785
#
_cell.length_a   1.000
_cell.length_b   1.000
_cell.length_c   1.000
_cell.angle_alpha   90.00
_cell.angle_beta   90.00
_cell.angle_gamma   90.00
#
_symmetry.space_group_name_H-M   'P 1'
#
loop_
_entity.id
_entity.type
_entity.pdbx_description
1 polymer ?
#
loop_
_entity_poly.entity_id
_entity_poly.type
_entity_poly.pdbx_seq_one_letter_code
_entity_poly.pdbx_strand_id
1 'polypeptide(L)'
;MSISVRDIRKDFGHFTALDGVSLEIPDGQLVALLGPSGSGKTTLLRIIAGLEFPDCGTVQFDGSDITDRTARERRVGFVFQHYALFRHMTVFENIAFGLRVRPRRFRPSREEIRAKVHELLRLIQLQNQAQRYPSQLSGGQRQRVALARALAVEPSVLLLDEPFGSLDAKVRMELRRWLRQLHDEVHITSVFVTHDQDEALEVSDRVAVMNEGRIEQIGSPDEVYNRPASPFVYNFLGNVNLFHGRVVDDRAYIHESATGNLVFVRPHLLDIDRQPGSPNSFRARTRHINSAGALVKIEAVTDWGAPVHIEMSQERLRELQLSKDEVIFVVPKQVAVFRNNRPS
;
A
#
# COMPACT_ATOMS: atom_id res chain seq x y z
N MET A 1 -15.92 -1.51 -14.40
CA MET A 1 -16.81 -2.26 -13.43
C MET A 1 -16.53 -1.79 -12.03
N SER A 2 -17.46 -1.08 -11.40
CA SER A 2 -17.33 -0.63 -10.00
C SER A 2 -17.56 -1.80 -9.02
N ILE A 3 -16.95 -1.70 -7.82
CA ILE A 3 -17.13 -2.68 -6.74
C ILE A 3 -17.64 -1.94 -5.50
N SER A 4 -18.73 -2.41 -4.93
CA SER A 4 -19.26 -1.93 -3.64
C SER A 4 -19.24 -3.08 -2.64
N VAL A 5 -18.59 -2.86 -1.53
CA VAL A 5 -18.55 -3.75 -0.36
C VAL A 5 -19.25 -3.04 0.78
N ARG A 6 -20.25 -3.68 1.41
CA ARG A 6 -21.04 -3.05 2.47
C ARG A 6 -21.15 -3.94 3.69
N ASP A 7 -20.73 -3.41 4.83
CA ASP A 7 -20.85 -3.97 6.17
C ASP A 7 -20.37 -5.43 6.27
N ILE A 8 -19.28 -5.76 5.57
CA ILE A 8 -18.70 -7.09 5.56
C ILE A 8 -18.16 -7.44 6.94
N ARG A 9 -18.68 -8.53 7.48
CA ARG A 9 -18.16 -9.20 8.67
C ARG A 9 -17.69 -10.61 8.32
N LYS A 10 -16.55 -11.01 8.90
CA LYS A 10 -16.00 -12.36 8.76
C LYS A 10 -15.31 -12.80 10.03
N ASP A 11 -15.79 -13.90 10.60
CA ASP A 11 -15.23 -14.54 11.77
C ASP A 11 -14.60 -15.90 11.41
N PHE A 12 -13.46 -16.22 12.00
CA PHE A 12 -12.81 -17.52 11.95
C PHE A 12 -12.70 -18.08 13.38
N GLY A 13 -13.70 -18.84 13.80
CA GLY A 13 -13.82 -19.31 15.18
C GLY A 13 -13.92 -18.13 16.15
N HIS A 14 -12.91 -17.93 16.98
CA HIS A 14 -12.88 -16.83 17.95
C HIS A 14 -12.21 -15.54 17.43
N PHE A 15 -11.71 -15.56 16.20
CA PHE A 15 -11.01 -14.42 15.59
C PHE A 15 -11.89 -13.71 14.57
N THR A 16 -12.17 -12.43 14.82
CA THR A 16 -12.87 -11.57 13.85
C THR A 16 -11.84 -10.99 12.87
N ALA A 17 -11.89 -11.46 11.64
CA ALA A 17 -10.98 -11.01 10.58
C ALA A 17 -11.45 -9.72 9.91
N LEU A 18 -12.76 -9.52 9.81
CA LEU A 18 -13.38 -8.30 9.28
C LEU A 18 -14.59 -7.93 10.16
N ASP A 19 -14.71 -6.65 10.50
CA ASP A 19 -15.73 -6.13 11.40
C ASP A 19 -16.40 -4.87 10.82
N GLY A 20 -17.46 -5.08 10.04
CA GLY A 20 -18.26 -4.00 9.44
C GLY A 20 -17.52 -3.22 8.34
N VAL A 21 -16.77 -3.91 7.49
CA VAL A 21 -15.97 -3.28 6.43
C VAL A 21 -16.86 -2.82 5.28
N SER A 22 -16.81 -1.52 4.96
CA SER A 22 -17.47 -0.92 3.80
C SER A 22 -16.46 -0.19 2.92
N LEU A 23 -16.47 -0.46 1.60
CA LEU A 23 -15.51 0.07 0.64
C LEU A 23 -16.15 0.24 -0.74
N GLU A 24 -15.99 1.41 -1.33
CA GLU A 24 -16.37 1.69 -2.71
C GLU A 24 -15.11 1.80 -3.59
N ILE A 25 -15.07 1.02 -4.65
CA ILE A 25 -14.00 1.00 -5.65
C ILE A 25 -14.59 1.45 -6.97
N PRO A 26 -14.31 2.68 -7.42
CA PRO A 26 -14.79 3.21 -8.69
C PRO A 26 -14.28 2.39 -9.90
N ASP A 27 -15.04 2.45 -10.99
CA ASP A 27 -14.64 1.80 -12.25
C ASP A 27 -13.30 2.33 -12.74
N GLY A 28 -12.46 1.41 -13.21
CA GLY A 28 -11.15 1.71 -13.79
C GLY A 28 -10.09 2.18 -12.78
N GLN A 29 -10.35 2.21 -11.48
CA GLN A 29 -9.36 2.61 -10.47
C GLN A 29 -8.53 1.42 -9.96
N LEU A 30 -7.30 1.73 -9.59
CA LEU A 30 -6.39 0.82 -8.88
C LEU A 30 -6.36 1.19 -7.39
N VAL A 31 -6.94 0.34 -6.55
CA VAL A 31 -7.07 0.55 -5.11
C VAL A 31 -6.12 -0.35 -4.34
N ALA A 32 -5.33 0.23 -3.44
CA ALA A 32 -4.48 -0.50 -2.50
C ALA A 32 -5.24 -0.78 -1.19
N LEU A 33 -5.25 -2.03 -0.74
CA LEU A 33 -5.58 -2.39 0.64
C LEU A 33 -4.27 -2.44 1.43
N LEU A 34 -4.04 -1.45 2.28
CA LEU A 34 -2.79 -1.25 3.02
C LEU A 34 -3.03 -1.44 4.52
N GLY A 35 -2.11 -2.05 5.24
CA GLY A 35 -2.22 -2.22 6.69
C GLY A 35 -1.25 -3.26 7.24
N PRO A 36 -1.13 -3.40 8.57
CA PRO A 36 -0.26 -4.39 9.20
C PRO A 36 -0.72 -5.83 8.91
N SER A 37 0.15 -6.79 9.16
CA SER A 37 -0.21 -8.20 9.07
C SER A 37 -1.38 -8.53 10.01
N GLY A 38 -2.34 -9.32 9.53
CA GLY A 38 -3.54 -9.69 10.31
C GLY A 38 -4.67 -8.64 10.29
N SER A 39 -4.54 -7.52 9.58
CA SER A 39 -5.61 -6.50 9.51
C SER A 39 -6.81 -6.85 8.62
N GLY A 40 -6.86 -8.06 8.03
CA GLY A 40 -8.02 -8.53 7.26
C GLY A 40 -7.94 -8.32 5.74
N LYS A 41 -6.88 -7.69 5.19
CA LYS A 41 -6.74 -7.35 3.76
C LYS A 41 -6.94 -8.52 2.80
N THR A 42 -6.19 -9.60 2.99
CA THR A 42 -6.28 -10.81 2.17
C THR A 42 -7.65 -11.46 2.29
N THR A 43 -8.27 -11.44 3.48
CA THR A 43 -9.63 -11.94 3.69
C THR A 43 -10.64 -11.12 2.89
N LEU A 44 -10.55 -9.79 2.94
CA LEU A 44 -11.41 -8.90 2.14
C LEU A 44 -11.21 -9.13 0.65
N LEU A 45 -9.96 -9.23 0.19
CA LEU A 45 -9.64 -9.51 -1.21
C LEU A 45 -10.24 -10.85 -1.68
N ARG A 46 -10.16 -11.90 -0.86
CA ARG A 46 -10.73 -13.21 -1.15
C ARG A 46 -12.26 -13.18 -1.17
N ILE A 47 -12.88 -12.39 -0.30
CA ILE A 47 -14.35 -12.18 -0.31
C ILE A 47 -14.77 -11.47 -1.59
N ILE A 48 -14.07 -10.41 -2.03
CA ILE A 48 -14.32 -9.74 -3.30
C ILE A 48 -14.15 -10.72 -4.48
N ALA A 49 -13.18 -11.63 -4.39
CA ALA A 49 -12.94 -12.66 -5.40
C ALA A 49 -13.98 -13.78 -5.45
N GLY A 50 -14.80 -13.98 -4.42
CA GLY A 50 -15.67 -15.18 -4.27
C GLY A 50 -14.90 -16.46 -3.97
N LEU A 51 -13.70 -16.32 -3.37
CA LEU A 51 -12.88 -17.41 -2.83
C LEU A 51 -13.17 -17.67 -1.34
N GLU A 52 -13.79 -16.71 -0.69
CA GLU A 52 -14.29 -16.76 0.68
C GLU A 52 -15.66 -16.08 0.71
N PHE A 53 -16.53 -16.48 1.64
CA PHE A 53 -17.85 -15.89 1.81
C PHE A 53 -17.91 -15.11 3.11
N PRO A 54 -18.53 -13.92 3.12
CA PRO A 54 -18.74 -13.17 4.36
C PRO A 54 -19.80 -13.85 5.24
N ASP A 55 -19.76 -13.59 6.54
CA ASP A 55 -20.81 -14.03 7.45
C ASP A 55 -21.98 -13.04 7.49
N CYS A 56 -21.68 -11.74 7.21
CA CYS A 56 -22.68 -10.68 7.02
C CYS A 56 -22.19 -9.68 5.98
N GLY A 57 -23.11 -8.86 5.48
CA GLY A 57 -22.82 -7.81 4.50
C GLY A 57 -22.98 -8.27 3.05
N THR A 58 -22.69 -7.38 2.11
CA THR A 58 -22.89 -7.62 0.68
C THR A 58 -21.71 -7.17 -0.18
N VAL A 59 -21.49 -7.85 -1.30
CA VAL A 59 -20.55 -7.46 -2.36
C VAL A 59 -21.34 -7.28 -3.65
N GLN A 60 -21.17 -6.11 -4.26
CA GLN A 60 -21.86 -5.77 -5.52
C GLN A 60 -20.84 -5.39 -6.59
N PHE A 61 -21.10 -5.81 -7.85
CA PHE A 61 -20.41 -5.35 -9.05
C PHE A 61 -21.41 -4.59 -9.93
N ASP A 62 -21.11 -3.33 -10.25
CA ASP A 62 -22.01 -2.40 -10.97
C ASP A 62 -23.46 -2.44 -10.43
N GLY A 63 -23.60 -2.43 -9.08
CA GLY A 63 -24.89 -2.48 -8.40
C GLY A 63 -25.57 -3.84 -8.35
N SER A 64 -25.03 -4.87 -9.03
CA SER A 64 -25.55 -6.24 -8.97
C SER A 64 -24.96 -6.99 -7.79
N ASP A 65 -25.80 -7.55 -6.93
CA ASP A 65 -25.36 -8.39 -5.81
C ASP A 65 -24.72 -9.69 -6.32
N ILE A 66 -23.51 -9.94 -5.86
CA ILE A 66 -22.72 -11.11 -6.22
C ILE A 66 -22.22 -11.86 -4.97
N THR A 67 -22.73 -11.54 -3.79
CA THR A 67 -22.24 -12.04 -2.50
C THR A 67 -22.10 -13.56 -2.51
N ASP A 68 -23.12 -14.29 -2.94
CA ASP A 68 -23.13 -15.75 -2.98
C ASP A 68 -22.52 -16.38 -4.22
N ARG A 69 -22.02 -15.56 -5.17
CA ARG A 69 -21.42 -16.10 -6.40
C ARG A 69 -19.98 -16.56 -6.13
N THR A 70 -19.63 -17.69 -6.70
CA THR A 70 -18.27 -18.23 -6.65
C THR A 70 -17.29 -17.42 -7.52
N ALA A 71 -15.99 -17.54 -7.30
CA ALA A 71 -14.96 -16.86 -8.12
C ALA A 71 -15.11 -17.11 -9.64
N ARG A 72 -15.55 -18.33 -10.02
CA ARG A 72 -15.80 -18.68 -11.42
C ARG A 72 -16.93 -17.84 -12.04
N GLU A 73 -17.97 -17.57 -11.28
CA GLU A 73 -19.16 -16.82 -11.72
C GLU A 73 -18.90 -15.31 -11.74
N ARG A 74 -17.99 -14.81 -10.88
CA ARG A 74 -17.63 -13.39 -10.79
C ARG A 74 -16.73 -12.93 -11.93
N ARG A 75 -16.09 -13.83 -12.67
CA ARG A 75 -15.17 -13.54 -13.78
C ARG A 75 -14.03 -12.59 -13.38
N VAL A 76 -13.47 -12.79 -12.21
CA VAL A 76 -12.34 -12.00 -11.71
C VAL A 76 -11.00 -12.63 -12.12
N GLY A 77 -10.00 -11.80 -12.38
CA GLY A 77 -8.61 -12.21 -12.49
C GLY A 77 -7.96 -12.17 -11.13
N PHE A 78 -7.41 -13.27 -10.64
CA PHE A 78 -6.76 -13.33 -9.33
C PHE A 78 -5.29 -13.73 -9.46
N VAL A 79 -4.41 -12.95 -8.85
CA VAL A 79 -2.97 -13.22 -8.75
C VAL A 79 -2.64 -13.49 -7.30
N PHE A 80 -2.17 -14.71 -7.00
CA PHE A 80 -1.80 -15.14 -5.66
C PHE A 80 -0.40 -14.66 -5.28
N GLN A 81 -0.13 -14.48 -4.01
CA GLN A 81 1.16 -14.06 -3.41
C GLN A 81 2.36 -14.89 -3.91
N HIS A 82 2.18 -16.21 -4.11
CA HIS A 82 3.22 -17.10 -4.63
C HIS A 82 3.07 -17.41 -6.12
N TYR A 83 2.38 -16.51 -6.87
CA TYR A 83 2.16 -16.59 -8.33
C TYR A 83 1.32 -17.78 -8.78
N ALA A 84 1.31 -18.90 -8.07
CA ALA A 84 0.59 -20.15 -8.36
C ALA A 84 0.72 -20.60 -9.83
N LEU A 85 1.91 -20.45 -10.43
CA LEU A 85 2.18 -20.92 -11.78
C LEU A 85 2.27 -22.45 -11.82
N PHE A 86 1.76 -23.04 -12.90
CA PHE A 86 1.90 -24.48 -13.17
C PHE A 86 3.33 -24.79 -13.55
N ARG A 87 4.09 -25.43 -12.66
CA ARG A 87 5.54 -25.65 -12.79
C ARG A 87 5.91 -26.54 -13.97
N HIS A 88 5.02 -27.45 -14.37
CA HIS A 88 5.19 -28.40 -15.47
C HIS A 88 4.74 -27.83 -16.82
N MET A 89 4.24 -26.60 -16.87
CA MET A 89 3.81 -25.91 -18.09
C MET A 89 4.79 -24.79 -18.44
N THR A 90 4.99 -24.56 -19.72
CA THR A 90 5.74 -23.41 -20.24
C THR A 90 5.02 -22.10 -19.90
N VAL A 91 5.68 -20.96 -20.11
CA VAL A 91 5.07 -19.62 -20.00
C VAL A 91 3.86 -19.51 -20.92
N PHE A 92 4.00 -19.93 -22.17
CA PHE A 92 2.90 -19.94 -23.14
C PHE A 92 1.70 -20.74 -22.62
N GLU A 93 1.94 -21.93 -22.11
CA GLU A 93 0.89 -22.82 -21.61
C GLU A 93 0.23 -22.29 -20.35
N ASN A 94 1.00 -21.68 -19.43
CA ASN A 94 0.44 -21.00 -18.27
C ASN A 94 -0.54 -19.90 -18.67
N ILE A 95 -0.18 -19.03 -19.60
CA ILE A 95 -1.04 -17.93 -20.07
C ILE A 95 -2.25 -18.50 -20.82
N ALA A 96 -2.06 -19.52 -21.69
CA ALA A 96 -3.13 -20.13 -22.47
C ALA A 96 -4.11 -20.96 -21.64
N PHE A 97 -3.75 -21.34 -20.42
CA PHE A 97 -4.50 -22.33 -19.62
C PHE A 97 -5.97 -21.96 -19.46
N GLY A 98 -6.26 -20.74 -18.98
CA GLY A 98 -7.63 -20.28 -18.76
C GLY A 98 -8.51 -20.31 -20.01
N LEU A 99 -7.92 -20.02 -21.18
CA LEU A 99 -8.63 -20.07 -22.48
C LEU A 99 -8.90 -21.51 -22.92
N ARG A 100 -7.95 -22.43 -22.67
CA ARG A 100 -8.05 -23.85 -23.08
C ARG A 100 -9.08 -24.64 -22.28
N VAL A 101 -9.28 -24.28 -20.98
CA VAL A 101 -10.24 -25.00 -20.11
C VAL A 101 -11.68 -24.48 -20.23
N ARG A 102 -11.94 -23.46 -21.03
CA ARG A 102 -13.31 -23.01 -21.32
C ARG A 102 -14.14 -24.13 -21.92
N PRO A 103 -15.44 -24.21 -21.63
CA PRO A 103 -16.35 -25.15 -22.31
C PRO A 103 -16.22 -25.03 -23.83
N ARG A 104 -16.31 -26.16 -24.55
CA ARG A 104 -16.07 -26.22 -26.03
C ARG A 104 -16.77 -25.10 -26.80
N ARG A 105 -18.01 -24.78 -26.45
CA ARG A 105 -18.84 -23.74 -27.10
C ARG A 105 -18.29 -22.31 -26.94
N PHE A 106 -17.44 -22.05 -25.95
CA PHE A 106 -16.88 -20.74 -25.66
C PHE A 106 -15.35 -20.72 -25.76
N ARG A 107 -14.76 -21.84 -26.18
CA ARG A 107 -13.30 -21.96 -26.32
C ARG A 107 -12.85 -21.33 -27.62
N PRO A 108 -11.94 -20.34 -27.60
CA PRO A 108 -11.36 -19.81 -28.82
C PRO A 108 -10.60 -20.89 -29.61
N SER A 109 -10.45 -20.69 -30.89
CA SER A 109 -9.62 -21.53 -31.76
C SER A 109 -8.17 -21.56 -31.29
N ARG A 110 -7.38 -22.52 -31.78
CA ARG A 110 -5.95 -22.60 -31.47
C ARG A 110 -5.19 -21.35 -31.96
N GLU A 111 -5.61 -20.78 -33.08
CA GLU A 111 -5.01 -19.58 -33.68
C GLU A 111 -5.32 -18.34 -32.84
N GLU A 112 -6.55 -18.15 -32.39
CA GLU A 112 -6.95 -17.06 -31.51
C GLU A 112 -6.25 -17.14 -30.16
N ILE A 113 -6.13 -18.33 -29.55
CA ILE A 113 -5.37 -18.53 -28.30
C ILE A 113 -3.92 -18.15 -28.52
N ARG A 114 -3.31 -18.56 -29.64
CA ARG A 114 -1.91 -18.24 -29.95
C ARG A 114 -1.73 -16.73 -30.12
N ALA A 115 -2.59 -16.07 -30.86
CA ALA A 115 -2.56 -14.63 -31.06
C ALA A 115 -2.68 -13.87 -29.74
N LYS A 116 -3.66 -14.23 -28.90
CA LYS A 116 -3.87 -13.61 -27.56
C LYS A 116 -2.68 -13.81 -26.63
N VAL A 117 -2.10 -15.01 -26.60
CA VAL A 117 -0.92 -15.26 -25.76
C VAL A 117 0.28 -14.43 -26.23
N HIS A 118 0.50 -14.29 -27.55
CA HIS A 118 1.59 -13.46 -28.06
C HIS A 118 1.35 -11.96 -27.82
N GLU A 119 0.10 -11.48 -27.87
CA GLU A 119 -0.28 -10.13 -27.45
C GLU A 119 0.09 -9.89 -25.98
N LEU A 120 -0.33 -10.78 -25.08
CA LEU A 120 -0.02 -10.69 -23.65
C LEU A 120 1.47 -10.80 -23.36
N LEU A 121 2.21 -11.66 -24.08
CA LEU A 121 3.67 -11.75 -23.94
C LEU A 121 4.36 -10.44 -24.33
N ARG A 122 3.82 -9.69 -25.29
CA ARG A 122 4.32 -8.35 -25.63
C ARG A 122 4.00 -7.36 -24.52
N LEU A 123 2.78 -7.35 -24.02
CA LEU A 123 2.31 -6.49 -22.95
C LEU A 123 3.18 -6.64 -21.69
N ILE A 124 3.56 -7.89 -21.32
CA ILE A 124 4.43 -8.16 -20.18
C ILE A 124 5.93 -8.15 -20.49
N GLN A 125 6.33 -7.81 -21.72
CA GLN A 125 7.73 -7.72 -22.19
C GLN A 125 8.52 -9.05 -22.05
N LEU A 126 7.86 -10.18 -22.33
CA LEU A 126 8.46 -11.53 -22.24
C LEU A 126 8.29 -12.34 -23.53
N GLN A 127 8.33 -11.70 -24.71
CA GLN A 127 8.10 -12.32 -26.03
C GLN A 127 9.02 -13.53 -26.27
N ASN A 128 10.29 -13.40 -25.85
CA ASN A 128 11.33 -14.43 -26.07
C ASN A 128 11.33 -15.54 -25.01
N GLN A 129 10.39 -15.49 -24.05
CA GLN A 129 10.35 -16.41 -22.91
C GLN A 129 9.21 -17.46 -23.02
N ALA A 130 8.45 -17.45 -24.13
CA ALA A 130 7.23 -18.27 -24.32
C ALA A 130 7.42 -19.76 -24.02
N GLN A 131 8.58 -20.32 -24.37
CA GLN A 131 8.90 -21.75 -24.21
C GLN A 131 9.61 -22.08 -22.91
N ARG A 132 9.94 -21.08 -22.07
CA ARG A 132 10.57 -21.34 -20.78
C ARG A 132 9.59 -21.85 -19.74
N TYR A 133 10.08 -22.57 -18.77
CA TYR A 133 9.35 -23.02 -17.60
C TYR A 133 9.48 -22.00 -16.44
N PRO A 134 8.55 -21.97 -15.49
CA PRO A 134 8.61 -21.05 -14.34
C PRO A 134 9.92 -21.12 -13.54
N SER A 135 10.57 -22.30 -13.48
CA SER A 135 11.87 -22.49 -12.82
C SER A 135 13.02 -21.73 -13.48
N GLN A 136 12.88 -21.36 -14.75
CA GLN A 136 13.87 -20.64 -15.56
C GLN A 136 13.68 -19.12 -15.56
N LEU A 137 12.73 -18.61 -14.76
CA LEU A 137 12.36 -17.21 -14.71
C LEU A 137 12.79 -16.57 -13.39
N SER A 138 13.11 -15.27 -13.44
CA SER A 138 13.25 -14.46 -12.21
C SER A 138 11.92 -14.30 -11.47
N GLY A 139 11.95 -13.85 -10.21
CA GLY A 139 10.73 -13.55 -9.43
C GLY A 139 9.79 -12.58 -10.14
N GLY A 140 10.32 -11.45 -10.61
CA GLY A 140 9.53 -10.46 -11.34
C GLY A 140 8.98 -10.99 -12.68
N GLN A 141 9.74 -11.85 -13.39
CA GLN A 141 9.23 -12.49 -14.59
C GLN A 141 8.08 -13.45 -14.28
N ARG A 142 8.18 -14.25 -13.21
CA ARG A 142 7.08 -15.13 -12.76
C ARG A 142 5.83 -14.32 -12.42
N GLN A 143 5.99 -13.20 -11.75
CA GLN A 143 4.89 -12.27 -11.43
C GLN A 143 4.19 -11.78 -12.70
N ARG A 144 4.94 -11.26 -13.67
CA ARG A 144 4.40 -10.80 -14.95
C ARG A 144 3.64 -11.92 -15.70
N VAL A 145 4.16 -13.15 -15.67
CA VAL A 145 3.46 -14.31 -16.26
C VAL A 145 2.15 -14.62 -15.54
N ALA A 146 2.12 -14.56 -14.19
CA ALA A 146 0.91 -14.77 -13.41
C ALA A 146 -0.16 -13.72 -13.73
N LEU A 147 0.26 -12.46 -13.91
CA LEU A 147 -0.63 -11.37 -14.30
C LEU A 147 -1.17 -11.57 -15.73
N ALA A 148 -0.31 -11.91 -16.69
CA ALA A 148 -0.75 -12.21 -18.06
C ALA A 148 -1.74 -13.39 -18.10
N ARG A 149 -1.54 -14.43 -17.27
CA ARG A 149 -2.48 -15.53 -17.12
C ARG A 149 -3.84 -15.06 -16.58
N ALA A 150 -3.85 -14.15 -15.60
CA ALA A 150 -5.07 -13.57 -15.06
C ALA A 150 -5.80 -12.71 -16.11
N LEU A 151 -5.07 -11.92 -16.91
CA LEU A 151 -5.61 -11.07 -17.96
C LEU A 151 -6.09 -11.86 -19.19
N ALA A 152 -5.52 -13.06 -19.44
CA ALA A 152 -5.86 -13.87 -20.62
C ALA A 152 -7.35 -14.23 -20.72
N VAL A 153 -8.04 -14.35 -19.60
CA VAL A 153 -9.48 -14.66 -19.56
C VAL A 153 -10.36 -13.43 -19.70
N GLU A 154 -9.77 -12.25 -19.89
CA GLU A 154 -10.45 -10.95 -20.01
C GLU A 154 -11.39 -10.70 -18.83
N PRO A 155 -10.81 -10.60 -17.62
CA PRO A 155 -11.59 -10.38 -16.41
C PRO A 155 -12.13 -8.94 -16.38
N SER A 156 -13.24 -8.76 -15.68
CA SER A 156 -13.81 -7.42 -15.42
C SER A 156 -13.11 -6.69 -14.27
N VAL A 157 -12.51 -7.46 -13.37
CA VAL A 157 -11.81 -6.97 -12.16
C VAL A 157 -10.52 -7.77 -11.98
N LEU A 158 -9.45 -7.09 -11.57
CA LEU A 158 -8.16 -7.70 -11.28
C LEU A 158 -7.83 -7.58 -9.78
N LEU A 159 -7.57 -8.72 -9.15
CA LEU A 159 -7.29 -8.81 -7.72
C LEU A 159 -5.88 -9.39 -7.50
N LEU A 160 -5.04 -8.69 -6.74
CA LEU A 160 -3.63 -9.01 -6.57
C LEU A 160 -3.31 -9.16 -5.08
N ASP A 161 -2.94 -10.37 -4.65
CA ASP A 161 -2.56 -10.64 -3.26
C ASP A 161 -1.04 -10.53 -3.10
N GLU A 162 -0.56 -9.45 -2.44
CA GLU A 162 0.85 -9.11 -2.23
C GLU A 162 1.71 -9.23 -3.50
N PRO A 163 1.41 -8.48 -4.58
CA PRO A 163 2.05 -8.68 -5.88
C PRO A 163 3.55 -8.37 -5.88
N PHE A 164 4.09 -7.68 -4.90
CA PHE A 164 5.48 -7.27 -4.83
C PHE A 164 6.29 -8.03 -3.77
N GLY A 165 5.64 -8.92 -3.03
CA GLY A 165 6.30 -9.74 -2.01
C GLY A 165 7.40 -10.64 -2.60
N SER A 166 8.39 -11.05 -1.80
CA SER A 166 9.46 -11.99 -2.16
C SER A 166 10.42 -11.52 -3.28
N LEU A 167 10.45 -10.22 -3.60
CA LEU A 167 11.35 -9.64 -4.61
C LEU A 167 12.43 -8.78 -3.97
N ASP A 168 13.62 -8.73 -4.58
CA ASP A 168 14.64 -7.77 -4.20
C ASP A 168 14.20 -6.32 -4.49
N ALA A 169 14.81 -5.35 -3.83
CA ALA A 169 14.39 -3.95 -3.87
C ALA A 169 14.38 -3.34 -5.28
N LYS A 170 15.36 -3.70 -6.12
CA LYS A 170 15.46 -3.19 -7.49
C LYS A 170 14.35 -3.74 -8.38
N VAL A 171 14.14 -5.05 -8.34
CA VAL A 171 13.08 -5.73 -9.11
C VAL A 171 11.69 -5.27 -8.65
N ARG A 172 11.51 -5.05 -7.35
CA ARG A 172 10.27 -4.51 -6.78
C ARG A 172 9.96 -3.11 -7.33
N MET A 173 10.94 -2.20 -7.35
CA MET A 173 10.77 -0.85 -7.91
C MET A 173 10.42 -0.88 -9.41
N GLU A 174 11.11 -1.73 -10.18
CA GLU A 174 10.81 -1.90 -11.61
C GLU A 174 9.40 -2.46 -11.84
N LEU A 175 8.97 -3.41 -11.00
CA LEU A 175 7.66 -4.02 -11.10
C LEU A 175 6.52 -3.06 -10.70
N ARG A 176 6.72 -2.20 -9.67
CA ARG A 176 5.76 -1.15 -9.30
C ARG A 176 5.49 -0.21 -10.47
N ARG A 177 6.54 0.33 -11.08
CA ARG A 177 6.43 1.22 -12.25
C ARG A 177 5.72 0.52 -13.41
N TRP A 178 6.10 -0.72 -13.67
CA TRP A 178 5.50 -1.50 -14.74
C TRP A 178 4.01 -1.80 -14.47
N LEU A 179 3.61 -2.14 -13.23
CA LEU A 179 2.21 -2.38 -12.90
C LEU A 179 1.36 -1.11 -13.06
N ARG A 180 1.91 0.05 -12.66
CA ARG A 180 1.24 1.34 -12.88
C ARG A 180 1.03 1.60 -14.37
N GLN A 181 2.07 1.46 -15.21
CA GLN A 181 1.97 1.62 -16.65
C GLN A 181 0.96 0.66 -17.28
N LEU A 182 0.98 -0.60 -16.86
CA LEU A 182 0.02 -1.60 -17.32
C LEU A 182 -1.42 -1.20 -16.97
N HIS A 183 -1.65 -0.71 -15.76
CA HIS A 183 -2.97 -0.25 -15.34
C HIS A 183 -3.44 0.93 -16.19
N ASP A 184 -2.57 1.90 -16.46
CA ASP A 184 -2.85 3.05 -17.31
C ASP A 184 -3.13 2.67 -18.78
N GLU A 185 -2.62 1.52 -19.26
CA GLU A 185 -2.88 1.00 -20.61
C GLU A 185 -4.19 0.20 -20.68
N VAL A 186 -4.47 -0.63 -19.66
CA VAL A 186 -5.59 -1.58 -19.69
C VAL A 186 -6.87 -1.01 -19.08
N HIS A 187 -6.77 -0.04 -18.16
CA HIS A 187 -7.89 0.62 -17.47
C HIS A 187 -8.89 -0.35 -16.81
N ILE A 188 -8.41 -1.47 -16.26
CA ILE A 188 -9.25 -2.44 -15.55
C ILE A 188 -9.33 -2.09 -14.06
N THR A 189 -10.52 -2.13 -13.47
CA THR A 189 -10.69 -1.98 -12.02
C THR A 189 -9.85 -3.01 -11.29
N SER A 190 -8.96 -2.54 -10.44
CA SER A 190 -7.96 -3.39 -9.81
C SER A 190 -7.87 -3.15 -8.31
N VAL A 191 -7.68 -4.23 -7.55
CA VAL A 191 -7.40 -4.15 -6.10
C VAL A 191 -6.15 -4.95 -5.79
N PHE A 192 -5.23 -4.35 -5.04
CA PHE A 192 -4.08 -5.11 -4.55
C PHE A 192 -3.89 -4.96 -3.05
N VAL A 193 -3.38 -6.02 -2.44
CA VAL A 193 -3.01 -6.05 -1.01
C VAL A 193 -1.53 -5.80 -0.88
N THR A 194 -1.15 -4.96 0.07
CA THR A 194 0.24 -4.78 0.47
C THR A 194 0.35 -4.39 1.96
N HIS A 195 1.51 -4.63 2.54
CA HIS A 195 1.90 -4.09 3.84
C HIS A 195 3.00 -3.01 3.70
N ASP A 196 3.48 -2.77 2.48
CA ASP A 196 4.50 -1.77 2.14
C ASP A 196 3.82 -0.46 1.74
N GLN A 197 4.18 0.61 2.45
CA GLN A 197 3.61 1.94 2.26
C GLN A 197 3.99 2.54 0.90
N ASP A 198 5.25 2.37 0.49
CA ASP A 198 5.74 2.89 -0.78
C ASP A 198 4.99 2.26 -1.95
N GLU A 199 4.67 0.96 -1.86
CA GLU A 199 3.88 0.27 -2.88
C GLU A 199 2.48 0.88 -3.01
N ALA A 200 1.79 1.09 -1.89
CA ALA A 200 0.46 1.66 -1.89
C ALA A 200 0.47 3.12 -2.41
N LEU A 201 1.40 3.95 -1.92
CA LEU A 201 1.45 5.38 -2.25
C LEU A 201 1.92 5.65 -3.69
N GLU A 202 2.84 4.82 -4.24
CA GLU A 202 3.37 5.03 -5.60
C GLU A 202 2.48 4.46 -6.71
N VAL A 203 1.74 3.38 -6.43
CA VAL A 203 1.09 2.59 -7.49
C VAL A 203 -0.41 2.87 -7.60
N SER A 204 -1.10 3.15 -6.49
CA SER A 204 -2.57 3.22 -6.47
C SER A 204 -3.14 4.61 -6.77
N ASP A 205 -4.41 4.62 -7.25
CA ASP A 205 -5.23 5.83 -7.33
C ASP A 205 -5.85 6.17 -5.98
N ARG A 206 -6.17 5.13 -5.19
CA ARG A 206 -6.70 5.27 -3.82
C ARG A 206 -6.09 4.22 -2.90
N VAL A 207 -5.95 4.60 -1.63
CA VAL A 207 -5.47 3.74 -0.56
C VAL A 207 -6.58 3.57 0.47
N ALA A 208 -6.92 2.33 0.79
CA ALA A 208 -7.75 1.96 1.94
C ALA A 208 -6.83 1.42 3.05
N VAL A 209 -6.63 2.21 4.10
CA VAL A 209 -5.81 1.82 5.25
C VAL A 209 -6.66 0.97 6.19
N MET A 210 -6.23 -0.24 6.45
CA MET A 210 -6.93 -1.21 7.29
C MET A 210 -6.17 -1.51 8.59
N ASN A 211 -6.91 -1.62 9.67
CA ASN A 211 -6.40 -2.03 10.98
C ASN A 211 -7.46 -2.86 11.73
N GLU A 212 -7.04 -3.94 12.38
CA GLU A 212 -7.92 -4.77 13.23
C GLU A 212 -9.28 -5.12 12.62
N GLY A 213 -9.27 -5.50 11.32
CA GLY A 213 -10.49 -5.87 10.59
C GLY A 213 -11.39 -4.72 10.16
N ARG A 214 -10.97 -3.47 10.31
CA ARG A 214 -11.73 -2.26 9.95
C ARG A 214 -10.96 -1.38 8.98
N ILE A 215 -11.67 -0.50 8.29
CA ILE A 215 -11.05 0.57 7.49
C ILE A 215 -10.91 1.82 8.36
N GLU A 216 -9.68 2.27 8.53
CA GLU A 216 -9.33 3.49 9.26
C GLU A 216 -9.52 4.75 8.40
N GLN A 217 -9.10 4.67 7.14
CA GLN A 217 -9.19 5.78 6.19
C GLN A 217 -9.16 5.27 4.76
N ILE A 218 -9.88 5.98 3.88
CA ILE A 218 -9.82 5.82 2.43
C ILE A 218 -9.58 7.19 1.81
N GLY A 219 -8.63 7.30 0.90
CA GLY A 219 -8.34 8.55 0.18
C GLY A 219 -7.34 8.35 -0.95
N SER A 220 -6.99 9.43 -1.63
CA SER A 220 -5.83 9.43 -2.52
C SER A 220 -4.53 9.23 -1.73
N PRO A 221 -3.43 8.80 -2.35
CA PRO A 221 -2.12 8.73 -1.70
C PRO A 221 -1.75 10.02 -0.95
N ASP A 222 -1.98 11.18 -1.56
CA ASP A 222 -1.74 12.49 -0.94
C ASP A 222 -2.61 12.73 0.30
N GLU A 223 -3.91 12.41 0.24
CA GLU A 223 -4.82 12.58 1.37
C GLU A 223 -4.45 11.71 2.56
N VAL A 224 -4.20 10.41 2.34
CA VAL A 224 -3.88 9.51 3.47
C VAL A 224 -2.52 9.82 4.09
N TYR A 225 -1.56 10.31 3.31
CA TYR A 225 -0.23 10.66 3.79
C TYR A 225 -0.19 12.02 4.49
N ASN A 226 -0.81 13.07 3.90
CA ASN A 226 -0.71 14.46 4.37
C ASN A 226 -1.87 14.86 5.29
N ARG A 227 -3.03 14.16 5.23
CA ARG A 227 -4.23 14.42 6.03
C ARG A 227 -4.73 13.14 6.71
N PRO A 228 -3.91 12.49 7.53
CA PRO A 228 -4.28 11.24 8.21
C PRO A 228 -5.45 11.48 9.17
N ALA A 229 -6.44 10.58 9.12
CA ALA A 229 -7.67 10.69 9.90
C ALA A 229 -7.49 10.29 11.37
N SER A 230 -6.48 9.47 11.69
CA SER A 230 -6.23 8.98 13.05
C SER A 230 -4.74 8.95 13.38
N PRO A 231 -4.38 8.91 14.69
CA PRO A 231 -3.00 8.68 15.13
C PRO A 231 -2.41 7.39 14.55
N PHE A 232 -3.24 6.35 14.40
CA PHE A 232 -2.82 5.10 13.79
C PHE A 232 -2.34 5.32 12.35
N VAL A 233 -3.17 5.95 11.49
CA VAL A 233 -2.82 6.20 10.09
C VAL A 233 -1.57 7.07 9.98
N TYR A 234 -1.46 8.11 10.81
CA TYR A 234 -0.28 8.99 10.84
C TYR A 234 1.00 8.22 11.14
N ASN A 235 0.96 7.38 12.18
CA ASN A 235 2.12 6.60 12.64
C ASN A 235 2.44 5.42 11.70
N PHE A 236 1.42 4.85 11.10
CA PHE A 236 1.57 3.73 10.18
C PHE A 236 2.19 4.16 8.84
N LEU A 237 1.92 5.36 8.34
CA LEU A 237 2.39 5.87 7.04
C LEU A 237 3.74 6.61 7.11
N GLY A 238 4.70 6.13 7.85
CA GLY A 238 6.08 6.63 7.86
C GLY A 238 6.64 6.91 9.24
N ASN A 239 7.89 7.34 9.27
CA ASN A 239 8.56 7.72 10.52
C ASN A 239 7.91 8.98 11.10
N VAL A 240 7.75 8.99 12.41
CA VAL A 240 7.06 10.06 13.12
C VAL A 240 7.79 10.36 14.43
N ASN A 241 7.93 11.64 14.74
CA ASN A 241 8.24 12.09 16.08
C ASN A 241 6.94 12.30 16.85
N LEU A 242 6.84 11.70 18.02
CA LEU A 242 5.72 11.84 18.93
C LEU A 242 6.13 12.73 20.12
N PHE A 243 5.43 13.83 20.29
CA PHE A 243 5.62 14.74 21.41
C PHE A 243 4.32 14.96 22.19
N HIS A 244 4.43 15.49 23.38
CA HIS A 244 3.32 16.08 24.10
C HIS A 244 3.32 17.59 23.89
N GLY A 245 2.13 18.21 23.83
CA GLY A 245 2.04 19.63 23.59
C GLY A 245 0.69 20.23 23.96
N ARG A 246 0.64 21.56 24.04
CA ARG A 246 -0.59 22.32 24.15
C ARG A 246 -0.91 22.98 22.82
N VAL A 247 -2.18 23.04 22.47
CA VAL A 247 -2.67 23.82 21.34
C VAL A 247 -3.25 25.12 21.89
N VAL A 248 -2.71 26.24 21.43
CA VAL A 248 -3.18 27.57 21.74
C VAL A 248 -3.28 28.31 20.42
N ASP A 249 -4.45 28.87 20.09
CA ASP A 249 -4.71 29.62 18.85
C ASP A 249 -4.26 28.87 17.58
N ASP A 250 -4.63 27.58 17.47
CA ASP A 250 -4.28 26.65 16.37
C ASP A 250 -2.76 26.39 16.20
N ARG A 251 -1.94 26.79 17.17
CA ARG A 251 -0.51 26.50 17.22
C ARG A 251 -0.21 25.44 18.28
N ALA A 252 0.55 24.43 17.91
CA ALA A 252 1.01 23.43 18.87
C ALA A 252 2.34 23.84 19.47
N TYR A 253 2.39 23.89 20.78
CA TYR A 253 3.59 24.14 21.58
C TYR A 253 4.04 22.82 22.19
N ILE A 254 5.20 22.34 21.75
CA ILE A 254 5.82 21.11 22.24
C ILE A 254 6.49 21.40 23.58
N HIS A 255 6.23 20.59 24.60
CA HIS A 255 6.84 20.72 25.92
C HIS A 255 7.02 19.37 26.63
N GLU A 256 7.77 19.40 27.74
CA GLU A 256 8.15 18.22 28.53
C GLU A 256 6.97 17.48 29.21
N SER A 257 5.85 18.16 29.44
CA SER A 257 4.76 17.61 30.25
C SER A 257 4.09 16.41 29.57
N ALA A 258 4.02 15.30 30.30
CA ALA A 258 3.29 14.10 29.87
C ALA A 258 1.76 14.28 29.79
N THR A 259 1.23 15.45 30.20
CA THR A 259 -0.19 15.79 30.17
C THR A 259 -0.44 16.81 29.05
N GLY A 260 -1.16 16.40 28.01
CA GLY A 260 -1.47 17.27 26.86
C GLY A 260 -1.99 16.48 25.66
N ASN A 261 -2.19 17.18 24.57
CA ASN A 261 -2.50 16.55 23.29
C ASN A 261 -1.27 15.83 22.73
N LEU A 262 -1.50 14.74 21.99
CA LEU A 262 -0.45 14.11 21.23
C LEU A 262 -0.14 14.94 19.97
N VAL A 263 1.11 15.34 19.82
CA VAL A 263 1.63 16.12 18.70
C VAL A 263 2.55 15.24 17.88
N PHE A 264 2.16 15.02 16.63
CA PHE A 264 2.88 14.20 15.67
C PHE A 264 3.58 15.10 14.65
N VAL A 265 4.87 14.85 14.41
CA VAL A 265 5.65 15.59 13.41
C VAL A 265 6.49 14.64 12.59
N ARG A 266 6.37 14.72 11.27
CA ARG A 266 7.24 13.94 10.38
C ARG A 266 8.66 14.46 10.41
N PRO A 267 9.71 13.61 10.28
CA PRO A 267 11.11 14.03 10.37
C PRO A 267 11.48 15.15 9.38
N HIS A 268 10.95 15.16 8.18
CA HIS A 268 11.20 16.18 7.14
C HIS A 268 10.46 17.51 7.40
N LEU A 269 9.48 17.52 8.31
CA LEU A 269 8.76 18.72 8.75
C LEU A 269 9.41 19.36 9.99
N LEU A 270 10.56 18.85 10.43
CA LEU A 270 11.41 19.50 11.41
C LEU A 270 12.57 20.19 10.71
N ASP A 271 12.91 21.40 11.18
CA ASP A 271 14.12 22.13 10.79
C ASP A 271 15.00 22.38 12.01
N ILE A 272 16.21 22.82 11.77
CA ILE A 272 17.20 23.11 12.82
C ILE A 272 17.64 24.56 12.69
N ASP A 273 17.64 25.27 13.83
CA ASP A 273 18.26 26.57 14.00
C ASP A 273 19.38 26.50 15.05
N ARG A 274 20.37 27.41 14.93
CA ARG A 274 21.47 27.53 15.90
C ARG A 274 21.10 28.39 17.09
N GLN A 275 20.04 29.18 16.98
CA GLN A 275 19.56 30.10 18.02
C GLN A 275 18.06 29.93 18.21
N PRO A 276 17.54 30.17 19.42
CA PRO A 276 16.10 30.13 19.67
C PRO A 276 15.41 31.28 18.93
N GLY A 277 14.76 30.98 17.79
CA GLY A 277 14.14 31.99 16.94
C GLY A 277 12.60 31.91 16.88
N SER A 278 12.03 30.74 17.17
CA SER A 278 10.60 30.50 17.09
C SER A 278 10.01 30.15 18.46
N PRO A 279 8.81 30.65 18.80
CA PRO A 279 8.11 30.27 20.04
C PRO A 279 7.85 28.76 20.16
N ASN A 280 7.83 28.03 19.03
CA ASN A 280 7.59 26.59 18.98
C ASN A 280 8.90 25.79 18.92
N SER A 281 10.07 26.45 18.97
CA SER A 281 11.34 25.74 18.97
C SER A 281 11.61 25.11 20.33
N PHE A 282 12.24 23.94 20.31
CA PHE A 282 12.70 23.26 21.49
C PHE A 282 14.16 22.85 21.35
N ARG A 283 14.85 22.80 22.49
CA ARG A 283 16.27 22.49 22.55
C ARG A 283 16.49 20.98 22.49
N ALA A 284 17.49 20.57 21.70
CA ALA A 284 17.92 19.18 21.60
C ALA A 284 19.43 19.10 21.39
N ARG A 285 20.00 17.91 21.60
CA ARG A 285 21.43 17.64 21.38
C ARG A 285 21.56 16.56 20.30
N THR A 286 22.34 16.82 19.27
CA THR A 286 22.65 15.85 18.20
C THR A 286 23.38 14.64 18.77
N ARG A 287 22.99 13.44 18.34
CA ARG A 287 23.61 12.16 18.71
C ARG A 287 24.27 11.50 17.52
N HIS A 288 23.57 11.44 16.42
CA HIS A 288 24.05 10.82 15.19
C HIS A 288 23.64 11.63 13.96
N ILE A 289 24.56 11.77 13.02
CA ILE A 289 24.30 12.44 11.72
C ILE A 289 24.69 11.45 10.65
N ASN A 290 23.70 10.96 9.90
CA ASN A 290 23.90 10.08 8.76
C ASN A 290 23.66 10.87 7.47
N SER A 291 24.75 11.20 6.78
CA SER A 291 24.74 11.96 5.54
C SER A 291 24.85 11.08 4.29
N ALA A 292 24.80 9.76 4.43
CA ALA A 292 24.84 8.84 3.30
C ALA A 292 23.46 8.76 2.61
N GLY A 293 23.35 9.31 1.41
CA GLY A 293 22.11 9.25 0.62
C GLY A 293 21.57 10.61 0.19
N ALA A 294 20.37 10.62 -0.37
CA ALA A 294 19.72 11.83 -0.89
C ALA A 294 19.28 12.78 0.25
N LEU A 295 18.88 12.21 1.39
CA LEU A 295 18.49 12.95 2.59
C LEU A 295 19.46 12.64 3.73
N VAL A 296 19.75 13.67 4.52
CA VAL A 296 20.49 13.55 5.78
C VAL A 296 19.51 13.18 6.88
N LYS A 297 19.84 12.15 7.66
CA LYS A 297 19.08 11.74 8.83
C LYS A 297 19.86 12.10 10.09
N ILE A 298 19.22 12.88 10.95
CA ILE A 298 19.81 13.35 12.21
C ILE A 298 18.99 12.78 13.36
N GLU A 299 19.68 12.13 14.27
CA GLU A 299 19.12 11.70 15.55
C GLU A 299 19.59 12.67 16.63
N ALA A 300 18.65 13.21 17.38
CA ALA A 300 18.90 14.10 18.48
C ALA A 300 18.09 13.67 19.73
N VAL A 301 18.43 14.22 20.87
CA VAL A 301 17.71 13.99 22.14
C VAL A 301 17.36 15.34 22.72
N THR A 302 16.10 15.54 23.08
CA THR A 302 15.62 16.76 23.74
C THR A 302 16.22 16.91 25.15
N ASP A 303 16.16 18.11 25.73
CA ASP A 303 16.60 18.34 27.12
C ASP A 303 15.81 17.50 28.14
N TRP A 304 14.59 17.04 27.81
CA TRP A 304 13.77 16.14 28.64
C TRP A 304 13.93 14.66 28.28
N GLY A 305 14.91 14.29 27.44
CA GLY A 305 15.27 12.92 27.14
C GLY A 305 14.49 12.24 26.01
N ALA A 306 13.57 12.92 25.32
CA ALA A 306 12.84 12.33 24.18
C ALA A 306 13.72 12.26 22.93
N PRO A 307 13.70 11.13 22.17
CA PRO A 307 14.40 11.02 20.90
C PRO A 307 13.69 11.87 19.83
N VAL A 308 14.49 12.46 18.94
CA VAL A 308 14.02 13.27 17.81
C VAL A 308 14.75 12.84 16.55
N HIS A 309 13.99 12.52 15.52
CA HIS A 309 14.48 12.20 14.18
C HIS A 309 14.19 13.36 13.24
N ILE A 310 15.19 13.87 12.55
CA ILE A 310 15.10 15.01 11.64
C ILE A 310 15.65 14.57 10.28
N GLU A 311 14.95 14.91 9.21
CA GLU A 311 15.39 14.67 7.84
C GLU A 311 15.51 16.01 7.09
N MET A 312 16.65 16.24 6.46
CA MET A 312 16.89 17.45 5.68
C MET A 312 17.74 17.19 4.43
N SER A 313 17.86 18.19 3.56
CA SER A 313 18.73 18.09 2.38
C SER A 313 20.21 18.15 2.75
N GLN A 314 21.07 17.63 1.88
CA GLN A 314 22.53 17.78 1.99
C GLN A 314 22.98 19.25 1.99
N GLU A 315 22.28 20.09 1.25
CA GLU A 315 22.55 21.54 1.18
C GLU A 315 22.31 22.18 2.55
N ARG A 316 21.17 21.89 3.20
CA ARG A 316 20.83 22.41 4.53
C ARG A 316 21.84 21.97 5.59
N LEU A 317 22.31 20.73 5.53
CA LEU A 317 23.36 20.27 6.44
C LEU A 317 24.67 21.08 6.29
N ARG A 318 25.07 21.37 5.02
CA ARG A 318 26.29 22.16 4.75
C ARG A 318 26.17 23.59 5.25
N GLU A 319 25.01 24.24 5.10
CA GLU A 319 24.74 25.56 5.67
C GLU A 319 24.86 25.57 7.19
N LEU A 320 24.29 24.55 7.84
CA LEU A 320 24.26 24.44 9.28
C LEU A 320 25.61 23.99 9.88
N GLN A 321 26.48 23.31 9.12
CA GLN A 321 27.78 22.78 9.60
C GLN A 321 27.67 22.06 10.96
N LEU A 322 26.65 21.21 11.11
CA LEU A 322 26.36 20.52 12.39
C LEU A 322 27.42 19.49 12.74
N SER A 323 27.71 19.42 14.04
CA SER A 323 28.58 18.42 14.62
C SER A 323 27.81 17.48 15.56
N LYS A 324 28.44 16.34 15.86
CA LYS A 324 27.92 15.41 16.88
C LYS A 324 28.02 16.10 18.28
N ASP A 325 27.05 15.80 19.13
CA ASP A 325 26.92 16.32 20.51
C ASP A 325 26.71 17.84 20.60
N GLU A 326 26.39 18.48 19.48
CA GLU A 326 26.08 19.92 19.40
C GLU A 326 24.65 20.19 19.91
N VAL A 327 24.46 21.35 20.57
CA VAL A 327 23.15 21.83 20.97
C VAL A 327 22.51 22.56 19.81
N ILE A 328 21.27 22.16 19.49
CA ILE A 328 20.46 22.68 18.38
C ILE A 328 19.08 23.11 18.90
N PHE A 329 18.40 23.96 18.11
CA PHE A 329 17.00 24.29 18.32
C PHE A 329 16.19 23.69 17.19
N VAL A 330 15.29 22.76 17.53
CA VAL A 330 14.44 22.07 16.57
C VAL A 330 13.16 22.87 16.38
N VAL A 331 12.82 23.18 15.12
CA VAL A 331 11.67 24.00 14.75
C VAL A 331 10.68 23.18 13.94
N PRO A 332 9.49 22.88 14.46
CA PRO A 332 8.44 22.24 13.67
C PRO A 332 7.86 23.21 12.62
N LYS A 333 7.90 22.81 11.33
CA LYS A 333 7.28 23.56 10.24
C LYS A 333 5.78 23.32 10.16
N GLN A 334 5.38 22.07 10.42
CA GLN A 334 4.00 21.63 10.44
C GLN A 334 3.83 20.52 11.46
N VAL A 335 2.71 20.50 12.14
CA VAL A 335 2.38 19.51 13.17
C VAL A 335 0.99 18.95 12.93
N ALA A 336 0.76 17.68 13.27
CA ALA A 336 -0.57 17.10 13.39
C ALA A 336 -0.90 16.89 14.86
N VAL A 337 -2.07 17.35 15.28
CA VAL A 337 -2.52 17.26 16.66
C VAL A 337 -3.77 16.41 16.73
N PHE A 338 -3.70 15.33 17.49
CA PHE A 338 -4.85 14.50 17.78
C PHE A 338 -5.26 14.73 19.25
N ARG A 339 -6.51 15.13 19.45
CA ARG A 339 -7.07 15.30 20.80
C ARG A 339 -7.19 13.94 21.45
N ASN A 340 -6.66 13.81 22.67
CA ASN A 340 -6.80 12.61 23.47
C ASN A 340 -8.26 12.52 23.95
N ASN A 341 -9.18 12.03 23.10
CA ASN A 341 -10.50 11.61 23.51
C ASN A 341 -10.35 10.28 24.26
N ARG A 342 -9.98 10.32 25.54
CA ARG A 342 -10.34 9.23 26.43
C ARG A 342 -11.86 9.30 26.61
N PRO A 343 -12.63 8.26 26.27
CA PRO A 343 -14.01 8.18 26.73
C PRO A 343 -13.96 8.17 28.26
N SER A 344 -14.70 9.12 28.87
CA SER A 344 -14.98 9.20 30.30
C SER A 344 -15.74 7.95 30.77
#